data_fee569aaa38ca873d185c7e8a1dd3398
#
_entry.id   fee569aaa38ca873d185c7e8a1dd3398
#
_cell.length_a   1.000
_cell.length_b   1.000
_cell.length_c   1.000
_cell.angle_alpha   90.00
_cell.angle_beta   90.00
_cell.angle_gamma   90.00
#
_symmetry.space_group_name_H-M   'P 1'
#
loop_
_entity.id
_entity.type
_entity.pdbx_description
1 polymer ?
#
loop_
_entity_poly.entity_id
_entity_poly.type
_entity_poly.pdbx_seq_one_letter_code
_entity_poly.pdbx_strand_id
1 'polypeptide(L)'
;THITHLSKALRPLPEKFHGLSDVETIYRKRYLDLISNRESFNRFVTRSKIISEIRRYLDGQGFLEVETPVLHNEAGGASARPFITHHNALDVDMYLRIAPELYLKRLVVGGFERVFELNRNFRNEGVSVRHNPEFTMLEFYQAYSNYEDIMNLTEELLRYVTEKVLGTTKVVYGGEEIDLGKPFARITMLSLKHISEPTRP
;
A
#
# COMPACT_ATOMS: atom_id res chain seq x y z
N THR A 1 28.10 -27.92 18.68
CA THR A 1 27.39 -27.24 17.57
C THR A 1 27.86 -27.91 16.28
N HIS A 2 26.92 -28.44 15.50
CA HIS A 2 27.25 -29.10 14.23
C HIS A 2 26.96 -28.10 13.10
N ILE A 3 27.92 -27.97 12.16
CA ILE A 3 27.80 -27.11 10.98
C ILE A 3 27.85 -28.00 9.74
N THR A 4 26.84 -27.91 8.91
CA THR A 4 26.77 -28.61 7.62
C THR A 4 26.92 -27.62 6.49
N HIS A 5 27.93 -27.80 5.63
CA HIS A 5 28.11 -27.01 4.44
C HIS A 5 27.19 -27.54 3.33
N LEU A 6 26.20 -26.73 2.92
CA LEU A 6 25.15 -27.14 1.98
C LEU A 6 25.52 -26.87 0.50
N SER A 7 26.21 -25.74 0.26
CA SER A 7 26.55 -25.31 -1.10
C SER A 7 27.72 -24.34 -1.09
N LYS A 8 28.45 -24.24 -2.21
CA LYS A 8 29.48 -23.24 -2.47
C LYS A 8 28.90 -22.02 -3.16
N ALA A 9 29.10 -20.84 -2.61
CA ALA A 9 28.81 -19.59 -3.32
C ALA A 9 29.96 -19.30 -4.30
N LEU A 10 29.66 -19.21 -5.60
CA LEU A 10 30.66 -18.97 -6.64
C LEU A 10 30.94 -17.49 -6.90
N ARG A 11 30.06 -16.62 -6.43
CA ARG A 11 30.19 -15.15 -6.56
C ARG A 11 30.38 -14.52 -5.19
N PRO A 12 31.23 -13.49 -5.07
CA PRO A 12 31.37 -12.77 -3.80
C PRO A 12 30.08 -12.06 -3.44
N LEU A 13 29.81 -11.97 -2.14
CA LEU A 13 28.76 -11.10 -1.60
C LEU A 13 29.23 -9.65 -1.66
N PRO A 14 28.28 -8.67 -1.59
CA PRO A 14 28.62 -7.27 -1.39
C PRO A 14 29.51 -7.08 -0.15
N GLU A 15 30.30 -6.01 -0.13
CA GLU A 15 31.14 -5.70 1.01
C GLU A 15 30.33 -5.59 2.32
N LYS A 16 30.85 -6.22 3.37
CA LYS A 16 30.16 -6.32 4.66
C LYS A 16 29.93 -4.96 5.33
N PHE A 17 30.82 -4.00 5.13
CA PHE A 17 30.78 -2.70 5.82
C PHE A 17 30.12 -1.59 5.02
N HIS A 18 30.14 -1.64 3.70
CA HIS A 18 29.59 -0.57 2.83
C HIS A 18 28.33 -1.01 2.07
N GLY A 19 28.05 -2.32 2.04
CA GLY A 19 26.90 -2.85 1.30
C GLY A 19 26.93 -2.50 -0.19
N LEU A 20 25.75 -2.27 -0.74
CA LEU A 20 25.55 -1.75 -2.09
C LEU A 20 25.31 -0.24 -2.03
N SER A 21 26.10 0.56 -2.74
CA SER A 21 25.93 2.03 -2.82
C SER A 21 25.20 2.47 -4.08
N ASP A 22 25.28 1.68 -5.16
CA ASP A 22 24.59 1.96 -6.40
C ASP A 22 23.09 1.68 -6.29
N VAL A 23 22.27 2.74 -6.41
CA VAL A 23 20.82 2.68 -6.26
C VAL A 23 20.17 1.75 -7.27
N GLU A 24 20.64 1.73 -8.51
CA GLU A 24 20.10 0.85 -9.54
C GLU A 24 20.37 -0.64 -9.23
N THR A 25 21.56 -0.95 -8.78
CA THR A 25 21.92 -2.30 -8.33
C THR A 25 21.09 -2.72 -7.10
N ILE A 26 20.84 -1.82 -6.16
CA ILE A 26 19.98 -2.06 -5.00
C ILE A 26 18.56 -2.47 -5.44
N TYR A 27 17.98 -1.78 -6.42
CA TYR A 27 16.66 -2.11 -6.94
C TYR A 27 16.64 -3.38 -7.79
N ARG A 28 17.59 -3.55 -8.69
CA ARG A 28 17.66 -4.72 -9.59
C ARG A 28 18.06 -6.01 -8.88
N LYS A 29 18.89 -5.92 -7.86
CA LYS A 29 19.40 -7.06 -7.09
C LYS A 29 19.02 -6.95 -5.61
N ARG A 30 17.74 -6.73 -5.36
CA ARG A 30 17.21 -6.54 -4.01
C ARG A 30 17.63 -7.62 -3.02
N TYR A 31 17.79 -8.86 -3.47
CA TYR A 31 18.25 -9.97 -2.63
C TYR A 31 19.68 -9.73 -2.07
N LEU A 32 20.57 -9.08 -2.81
CA LEU A 32 21.88 -8.71 -2.33
C LEU A 32 21.83 -7.56 -1.31
N ASP A 33 20.97 -6.58 -1.55
CA ASP A 33 20.70 -5.50 -0.60
C ASP A 33 20.16 -6.07 0.73
N LEU A 34 19.21 -7.00 0.69
CA LEU A 34 18.65 -7.63 1.88
C LEU A 34 19.69 -8.43 2.69
N ILE A 35 20.67 -9.05 2.03
CA ILE A 35 21.76 -9.76 2.71
C ILE A 35 22.72 -8.79 3.40
N SER A 36 23.06 -7.68 2.77
CA SER A 36 24.08 -6.74 3.23
C SER A 36 23.55 -5.59 4.08
N ASN A 37 22.25 -5.26 3.97
CA ASN A 37 21.64 -4.10 4.61
C ASN A 37 20.49 -4.52 5.55
N ARG A 38 20.77 -4.53 6.84
CA ARG A 38 19.78 -4.92 7.87
C ARG A 38 18.62 -3.94 7.97
N GLU A 39 18.84 -2.68 7.71
CA GLU A 39 17.79 -1.65 7.69
C GLU A 39 16.80 -1.92 6.55
N SER A 40 17.31 -2.19 5.36
CA SER A 40 16.50 -2.57 4.20
C SER A 40 15.67 -3.82 4.50
N PHE A 41 16.29 -4.86 5.07
CA PHE A 41 15.58 -6.07 5.50
C PHE A 41 14.44 -5.75 6.47
N ASN A 42 14.72 -4.98 7.52
CA ASN A 42 13.72 -4.61 8.54
C ASN A 42 12.56 -3.80 7.93
N ARG A 43 12.84 -2.94 6.96
CA ARG A 43 11.80 -2.16 6.23
C ARG A 43 10.79 -3.07 5.55
N PHE A 44 11.23 -4.13 4.88
CA PHE A 44 10.32 -5.10 4.24
C PHE A 44 9.57 -5.96 5.26
N VAL A 45 10.21 -6.35 6.37
CA VAL A 45 9.53 -7.03 7.48
C VAL A 45 8.44 -6.13 8.07
N THR A 46 8.75 -4.87 8.32
CA THR A 46 7.78 -3.88 8.83
C THR A 46 6.62 -3.71 7.86
N ARG A 47 6.89 -3.58 6.56
CA ARG A 47 5.83 -3.52 5.53
C ARG A 47 4.89 -4.72 5.60
N SER A 48 5.42 -5.92 5.71
CA SER A 48 4.62 -7.14 5.80
C SER A 48 3.76 -7.17 7.08
N LYS A 49 4.31 -6.71 8.21
CA LYS A 49 3.56 -6.58 9.46
C LYS A 49 2.43 -5.56 9.34
N ILE A 50 2.67 -4.41 8.73
CA ILE A 50 1.64 -3.39 8.48
C ILE A 50 0.46 -3.99 7.71
N ILE A 51 0.73 -4.70 6.61
CA ILE A 51 -0.32 -5.34 5.80
C ILE A 51 -1.12 -6.36 6.63
N SER A 52 -0.44 -7.17 7.45
CA SER A 52 -1.10 -8.16 8.30
C SER A 52 -1.97 -7.51 9.38
N GLU A 53 -1.51 -6.40 9.99
CA GLU A 53 -2.28 -5.71 11.02
C GLU A 53 -3.48 -4.92 10.43
N ILE A 54 -3.36 -4.39 9.21
CA ILE A 54 -4.50 -3.80 8.48
C ILE A 54 -5.60 -4.85 8.30
N ARG A 55 -5.26 -6.05 7.82
CA ARG A 55 -6.22 -7.15 7.66
C ARG A 55 -6.87 -7.52 8.98
N ARG A 56 -6.07 -7.70 10.03
CA ARG A 56 -6.57 -8.06 11.36
C ARG A 56 -7.52 -7.02 11.93
N TYR A 57 -7.19 -5.73 11.75
CA TYR A 57 -8.05 -4.65 12.22
C TYR A 57 -9.39 -4.64 11.49
N LEU A 58 -9.39 -4.69 10.17
CA LEU A 58 -10.60 -4.65 9.35
C LEU A 58 -11.49 -5.89 9.57
N ASP A 59 -10.89 -7.07 9.66
CA ASP A 59 -11.59 -8.31 10.04
C ASP A 59 -12.25 -8.17 11.41
N GLY A 60 -11.52 -7.65 12.39
CA GLY A 60 -12.04 -7.34 13.74
C GLY A 60 -13.16 -6.31 13.77
N GLN A 61 -13.26 -5.45 12.75
CA GLN A 61 -14.35 -4.49 12.55
C GLN A 61 -15.52 -5.09 11.74
N GLY A 62 -15.45 -6.37 11.39
CA GLY A 62 -16.47 -7.09 10.64
C GLY A 62 -16.45 -6.81 9.12
N PHE A 63 -15.33 -6.34 8.58
CA PHE A 63 -15.16 -6.25 7.14
C PHE A 63 -14.77 -7.60 6.55
N LEU A 64 -15.39 -7.96 5.43
CA LEU A 64 -15.05 -9.13 4.64
C LEU A 64 -13.94 -8.76 3.64
N GLU A 65 -12.79 -9.45 3.67
CA GLU A 65 -11.79 -9.34 2.61
C GLU A 65 -12.28 -10.08 1.36
N VAL A 66 -12.22 -9.42 0.23
CA VAL A 66 -12.65 -9.97 -1.06
C VAL A 66 -11.57 -9.80 -2.11
N GLU A 67 -11.60 -10.65 -3.14
CA GLU A 67 -10.78 -10.53 -4.33
C GLU A 67 -11.70 -10.29 -5.53
N THR A 68 -11.57 -9.12 -6.14
CA THR A 68 -12.30 -8.75 -7.36
C THR A 68 -11.42 -8.94 -8.58
N PRO A 69 -11.98 -9.02 -9.81
CA PRO A 69 -11.20 -9.20 -11.01
C PRO A 69 -10.09 -8.16 -11.19
N VAL A 70 -8.91 -8.62 -11.61
CA VAL A 70 -7.79 -7.77 -12.01
C VAL A 70 -7.89 -7.37 -13.48
N LEU A 71 -8.45 -8.23 -14.32
CA LEU A 71 -8.73 -7.96 -15.73
C LEU A 71 -10.14 -7.41 -15.86
N HIS A 72 -10.25 -6.21 -16.42
CA HIS A 72 -11.50 -5.50 -16.63
C HIS A 72 -11.79 -5.34 -18.12
N ASN A 73 -13.07 -5.40 -18.49
CA ASN A 73 -13.50 -5.08 -19.85
C ASN A 73 -13.45 -3.57 -20.13
N GLU A 74 -13.60 -2.77 -19.08
CA GLU A 74 -13.54 -1.31 -19.13
C GLU A 74 -12.70 -0.78 -17.97
N ALA A 75 -11.83 0.19 -18.24
CA ALA A 75 -11.08 0.86 -17.20
C ALA A 75 -12.00 1.83 -16.44
N GLY A 76 -12.05 1.71 -15.11
CA GLY A 76 -12.92 2.56 -14.29
C GLY A 76 -12.53 2.56 -12.82
N GLY A 77 -13.21 3.42 -12.04
CA GLY A 77 -12.99 3.56 -10.58
C GLY A 77 -11.88 4.53 -10.18
N ALA A 78 -11.13 5.10 -11.16
CA ALA A 78 -10.14 6.14 -10.92
C ALA A 78 -9.86 6.92 -12.20
N SER A 79 -9.19 8.07 -12.08
CA SER A 79 -8.68 8.83 -13.22
C SER A 79 -7.22 8.47 -13.45
N ALA A 80 -6.97 7.40 -14.21
CA ALA A 80 -5.62 6.93 -14.54
C ALA A 80 -5.60 6.23 -15.89
N ARG A 81 -4.40 6.17 -16.51
CA ARG A 81 -4.22 5.44 -17.77
C ARG A 81 -4.03 3.95 -17.46
N PRO A 82 -4.81 3.02 -18.04
CA PRO A 82 -4.66 1.59 -17.82
C PRO A 82 -3.53 0.99 -18.65
N PHE A 83 -3.03 -0.20 -18.24
CA PHE A 83 -2.35 -1.13 -19.13
C PHE A 83 -3.39 -1.91 -19.91
N ILE A 84 -3.15 -2.10 -21.20
CA ILE A 84 -4.04 -2.83 -22.12
C ILE A 84 -3.40 -4.19 -22.41
N THR A 85 -4.20 -5.24 -22.41
CA THR A 85 -3.82 -6.59 -22.82
C THR A 85 -4.92 -7.18 -23.72
N HIS A 86 -4.62 -8.30 -24.37
CA HIS A 86 -5.56 -8.97 -25.28
C HIS A 86 -5.94 -10.35 -24.78
N HIS A 87 -7.23 -10.66 -24.75
CA HIS A 87 -7.74 -11.97 -24.41
C HIS A 87 -7.91 -12.82 -25.67
N ASN A 88 -6.93 -13.66 -25.96
CA ASN A 88 -6.83 -14.41 -27.23
C ASN A 88 -8.07 -15.26 -27.55
N ALA A 89 -8.64 -15.94 -26.55
CA ALA A 89 -9.77 -16.85 -26.78
C ALA A 89 -11.08 -16.11 -27.10
N LEU A 90 -11.23 -14.87 -26.66
CA LEU A 90 -12.42 -14.05 -26.87
C LEU A 90 -12.20 -12.99 -27.95
N ASP A 91 -10.95 -12.81 -28.39
CA ASP A 91 -10.54 -11.78 -29.35
C ASP A 91 -10.99 -10.36 -28.93
N VAL A 92 -10.76 -10.01 -27.64
CA VAL A 92 -11.13 -8.73 -27.06
C VAL A 92 -9.98 -8.11 -26.26
N ASP A 93 -9.89 -6.80 -26.28
CA ASP A 93 -8.97 -6.08 -25.41
C ASP A 93 -9.52 -6.01 -23.99
N MET A 94 -8.63 -6.17 -23.04
CA MET A 94 -8.89 -6.05 -21.61
C MET A 94 -7.90 -5.10 -20.96
N TYR A 95 -8.26 -4.62 -19.79
CA TYR A 95 -7.48 -3.64 -19.05
C TYR A 95 -7.07 -4.20 -17.70
N LEU A 96 -5.80 -4.03 -17.33
CA LEU A 96 -5.40 -4.22 -15.94
C LEU A 96 -6.05 -3.13 -15.09
N ARG A 97 -6.67 -3.51 -13.99
CA ARG A 97 -7.44 -2.60 -13.14
C ARG A 97 -6.61 -1.45 -12.62
N ILE A 98 -7.18 -0.26 -12.66
CA ILE A 98 -6.63 0.95 -12.05
C ILE A 98 -7.14 1.16 -10.63
N ALA A 99 -8.28 0.55 -10.28
CA ALA A 99 -8.92 0.52 -8.96
C ALA A 99 -9.98 -0.61 -8.88
N PRO A 100 -10.27 -1.18 -7.71
CA PRO A 100 -11.34 -2.18 -7.52
C PRO A 100 -12.71 -1.54 -7.25
N GLU A 101 -12.84 -0.24 -7.18
CA GLU A 101 -13.99 0.55 -6.72
C GLU A 101 -15.34 0.03 -7.22
N LEU A 102 -15.50 -0.13 -8.54
CA LEU A 102 -16.80 -0.47 -9.13
C LEU A 102 -17.26 -1.87 -8.74
N TYR A 103 -16.33 -2.82 -8.60
CA TYR A 103 -16.64 -4.17 -8.15
C TYR A 103 -16.98 -4.21 -6.66
N LEU A 104 -16.25 -3.48 -5.82
CA LEU A 104 -16.55 -3.40 -4.38
C LEU A 104 -17.92 -2.76 -4.14
N LYS A 105 -18.27 -1.71 -4.86
CA LYS A 105 -19.61 -1.11 -4.81
C LYS A 105 -20.72 -2.08 -5.23
N ARG A 106 -20.49 -2.91 -6.26
CA ARG A 106 -21.44 -3.97 -6.64
C ARG A 106 -21.64 -5.01 -5.55
N LEU A 107 -20.60 -5.35 -4.80
CA LEU A 107 -20.70 -6.28 -3.68
C LEU A 107 -21.54 -5.66 -2.53
N VAL A 108 -21.39 -4.35 -2.27
CA VAL A 108 -22.25 -3.65 -1.30
C VAL A 108 -23.70 -3.65 -1.76
N VAL A 109 -23.98 -3.39 -3.04
CA VAL A 109 -25.34 -3.50 -3.61
C VAL A 109 -25.85 -4.94 -3.50
N GLY A 110 -24.98 -5.93 -3.61
CA GLY A 110 -25.28 -7.36 -3.44
C GLY A 110 -25.57 -7.79 -2.01
N GLY A 111 -25.43 -6.87 -1.02
CA GLY A 111 -25.79 -7.12 0.38
C GLY A 111 -24.61 -7.31 1.34
N PHE A 112 -23.36 -7.20 0.89
CA PHE A 112 -22.22 -7.16 1.81
C PHE A 112 -22.10 -5.77 2.43
N GLU A 113 -22.42 -5.64 3.70
CA GLU A 113 -22.44 -4.34 4.37
C GLU A 113 -21.06 -3.73 4.59
N ARG A 114 -20.02 -4.57 4.73
CA ARG A 114 -18.63 -4.15 4.96
C ARG A 114 -17.69 -5.03 4.12
N VAL A 115 -16.99 -4.43 3.18
CA VAL A 115 -16.04 -5.12 2.32
C VAL A 115 -14.75 -4.34 2.19
N PHE A 116 -13.64 -5.04 2.04
CA PHE A 116 -12.37 -4.43 1.67
C PHE A 116 -11.59 -5.34 0.72
N GLU A 117 -10.71 -4.72 -0.05
CA GLU A 117 -9.71 -5.41 -0.84
C GLU A 117 -8.36 -4.72 -0.65
N LEU A 118 -7.35 -5.52 -0.32
CA LEU A 118 -5.96 -5.09 -0.20
C LEU A 118 -5.14 -5.84 -1.24
N ASN A 119 -4.96 -5.25 -2.42
CA ASN A 119 -4.39 -5.94 -3.57
C ASN A 119 -3.68 -4.99 -4.54
N ARG A 120 -3.18 -5.54 -5.65
CA ARG A 120 -2.45 -4.81 -6.68
C ARG A 120 -3.37 -4.04 -7.60
N ASN A 121 -2.96 -2.80 -7.90
CA ASN A 121 -3.51 -1.97 -8.96
C ASN A 121 -2.40 -1.51 -9.90
N PHE A 122 -2.78 -1.12 -11.11
CA PHE A 122 -1.87 -0.86 -12.21
C PHE A 122 -2.23 0.48 -12.86
N ARG A 123 -1.25 1.37 -12.99
CA ARG A 123 -1.42 2.67 -13.66
C ARG A 123 -0.26 2.90 -14.62
N ASN A 124 -0.57 3.01 -15.91
CA ASN A 124 0.41 3.18 -16.99
C ASN A 124 0.74 4.67 -17.18
N GLU A 125 1.38 5.24 -16.19
CA GLU A 125 1.73 6.65 -16.12
C GLU A 125 3.23 6.82 -15.81
N GLY A 126 3.68 8.06 -15.62
CA GLY A 126 5.07 8.35 -15.31
C GLY A 126 5.57 7.71 -14.02
N VAL A 127 6.82 7.27 -14.00
CA VAL A 127 7.49 6.67 -12.84
C VAL A 127 8.21 7.74 -12.04
N SER A 128 8.08 7.72 -10.73
CA SER A 128 8.82 8.58 -9.81
C SER A 128 9.14 7.84 -8.50
N VAL A 129 9.86 8.49 -7.59
CA VAL A 129 10.14 7.94 -6.26
C VAL A 129 8.85 7.57 -5.49
N ARG A 130 7.74 8.24 -5.79
CA ARG A 130 6.44 8.04 -5.14
C ARG A 130 5.42 7.29 -5.99
N HIS A 131 5.70 7.08 -7.28
CA HIS A 131 4.76 6.48 -8.23
C HIS A 131 5.40 5.28 -8.92
N ASN A 132 4.85 4.11 -8.65
CA ASN A 132 5.21 2.87 -9.31
C ASN A 132 4.02 2.43 -10.16
N PRO A 133 4.23 1.92 -11.39
CA PRO A 133 3.13 1.47 -12.26
C PRO A 133 2.31 0.32 -11.67
N GLU A 134 2.89 -0.45 -10.76
CA GLU A 134 2.24 -1.53 -10.02
C GLU A 134 2.41 -1.26 -8.52
N PHE A 135 1.29 -1.17 -7.78
CA PHE A 135 1.32 -0.85 -6.35
C PHE A 135 0.21 -1.55 -5.58
N THR A 136 0.42 -1.73 -4.28
CA THR A 136 -0.60 -2.25 -3.37
C THR A 136 -1.47 -1.11 -2.88
N MET A 137 -2.78 -1.28 -2.97
CA MET A 137 -3.78 -0.33 -2.48
C MET A 137 -4.79 -1.05 -1.59
N LEU A 138 -5.25 -0.36 -0.57
CA LEU A 138 -6.40 -0.75 0.24
C LEU A 138 -7.59 0.11 -0.18
N GLU A 139 -8.69 -0.55 -0.52
CA GLU A 139 -10.01 0.09 -0.59
C GLU A 139 -10.98 -0.65 0.30
N PHE A 140 -11.86 0.08 0.98
CA PHE A 140 -12.91 -0.50 1.81
C PHE A 140 -14.19 0.33 1.70
N TYR A 141 -15.33 -0.36 1.82
CA TYR A 141 -16.66 0.22 1.68
C TYR A 141 -17.55 -0.30 2.80
N GLN A 142 -18.35 0.60 3.36
CA GLN A 142 -19.28 0.29 4.42
C GLN A 142 -20.64 0.91 4.09
N ALA A 143 -21.67 0.06 4.08
CA ALA A 143 -23.06 0.51 3.95
C ALA A 143 -23.50 1.26 5.22
N TYR A 144 -24.52 2.12 5.09
CA TYR A 144 -25.15 2.88 6.18
C TYR A 144 -24.18 3.77 6.97
N SER A 145 -23.08 4.18 6.37
CA SER A 145 -22.06 5.05 6.95
C SER A 145 -21.90 6.32 6.15
N ASN A 146 -21.54 7.39 6.83
CA ASN A 146 -21.20 8.66 6.21
C ASN A 146 -19.68 8.90 6.21
N TYR A 147 -19.24 10.05 5.71
CA TYR A 147 -17.83 10.38 5.64
C TYR A 147 -17.16 10.53 7.02
N GLU A 148 -17.90 10.93 8.05
CA GLU A 148 -17.38 11.07 9.42
C GLU A 148 -17.05 9.71 10.03
N ASP A 149 -17.91 8.71 9.80
CA ASP A 149 -17.67 7.34 10.23
C ASP A 149 -16.39 6.78 9.59
N ILE A 150 -16.20 7.03 8.29
CA ILE A 150 -15.00 6.58 7.55
C ILE A 150 -13.75 7.34 8.00
N MET A 151 -13.85 8.63 8.34
CA MET A 151 -12.74 9.39 8.91
C MET A 151 -12.32 8.80 10.27
N ASN A 152 -13.27 8.48 11.14
CA ASN A 152 -13.02 7.87 12.44
C ASN A 152 -12.36 6.49 12.28
N LEU A 153 -12.93 5.64 11.42
CA LEU A 153 -12.35 4.31 11.12
C LEU A 153 -10.92 4.42 10.60
N THR A 154 -10.63 5.37 9.71
CA THR A 154 -9.30 5.58 9.15
C THR A 154 -8.31 6.03 10.22
N GLU A 155 -8.71 6.96 11.10
CA GLU A 155 -7.88 7.43 12.21
C GLU A 155 -7.55 6.28 13.18
N GLU A 156 -8.55 5.49 13.54
CA GLU A 156 -8.38 4.34 14.43
C GLU A 156 -7.51 3.25 13.80
N LEU A 157 -7.69 2.96 12.50
CA LEU A 157 -6.87 2.01 11.75
C LEU A 157 -5.39 2.42 11.77
N LEU A 158 -5.09 3.68 11.48
CA LEU A 158 -3.71 4.18 11.45
C LEU A 158 -3.06 4.13 12.84
N ARG A 159 -3.79 4.51 13.88
CA ARG A 159 -3.33 4.44 15.27
C ARG A 159 -3.06 2.99 15.68
N TYR A 160 -4.02 2.10 15.45
CA TYR A 160 -3.92 0.69 15.76
C TYR A 160 -2.70 0.03 15.08
N VAL A 161 -2.56 0.21 13.77
CA VAL A 161 -1.47 -0.41 13.00
C VAL A 161 -0.11 0.11 13.48
N THR A 162 0.01 1.41 13.72
CA THR A 162 1.26 2.02 14.19
C THR A 162 1.66 1.46 15.55
N GLU A 163 0.73 1.42 16.49
CA GLU A 163 0.97 0.88 17.83
C GLU A 163 1.34 -0.62 17.79
N LYS A 164 0.62 -1.43 17.01
CA LYS A 164 0.87 -2.87 16.89
C LYS A 164 2.20 -3.21 16.22
N VAL A 165 2.61 -2.43 15.24
CA VAL A 165 3.83 -2.70 14.46
C VAL A 165 5.07 -2.11 15.11
N LEU A 166 4.97 -0.90 15.67
CA LEU A 166 6.10 -0.15 16.19
C LEU A 166 6.18 -0.14 17.74
N GLY A 167 5.11 -0.52 18.44
CA GLY A 167 5.01 -0.41 19.89
C GLY A 167 4.86 1.02 20.42
N THR A 168 4.60 1.97 19.53
CA THR A 168 4.41 3.39 19.83
C THR A 168 3.51 4.02 18.77
N THR A 169 2.81 5.10 19.12
CA THR A 169 2.04 5.91 18.16
C THR A 169 2.85 7.03 17.52
N LYS A 170 4.09 7.25 18.01
CA LYS A 170 5.00 8.28 17.52
C LYS A 170 5.89 7.76 16.40
N VAL A 171 5.91 8.44 15.28
CA VAL A 171 6.73 8.14 14.11
C VAL A 171 7.55 9.37 13.69
N VAL A 172 8.75 9.15 13.17
CA VAL A 172 9.56 10.22 12.61
C VAL A 172 9.50 10.14 11.09
N TYR A 173 9.06 11.21 10.45
CA TYR A 173 9.01 11.33 9.01
C TYR A 173 9.58 12.69 8.55
N GLY A 174 10.54 12.65 7.64
CA GLY A 174 11.19 13.88 7.17
C GLY A 174 11.94 14.68 8.25
N GLY A 175 12.32 14.05 9.37
CA GLY A 175 12.96 14.70 10.51
C GLY A 175 11.97 15.25 11.56
N GLU A 176 10.68 15.17 11.31
CA GLU A 176 9.63 15.61 12.23
C GLU A 176 8.97 14.44 12.96
N GLU A 177 8.67 14.60 14.25
CA GLU A 177 7.91 13.64 15.04
C GLU A 177 6.41 13.87 14.81
N ILE A 178 5.73 12.82 14.35
CA ILE A 178 4.29 12.79 14.16
C ILE A 178 3.71 11.83 15.20
N ASP A 179 2.77 12.30 16.02
CA ASP A 179 2.07 11.47 17.00
C ASP A 179 0.66 11.08 16.49
N LEU A 180 0.54 9.87 15.98
CA LEU A 180 -0.72 9.29 15.49
C LEU A 180 -1.67 8.88 16.64
N GLY A 181 -1.23 8.96 17.89
CA GLY A 181 -2.07 8.75 19.07
C GLY A 181 -3.00 9.94 19.38
N LYS A 182 -2.67 11.14 18.86
CA LYS A 182 -3.51 12.33 19.02
C LYS A 182 -4.68 12.31 18.04
N PRO A 183 -5.80 12.96 18.37
CA PRO A 183 -6.90 13.16 17.43
C PRO A 183 -6.43 13.87 16.15
N PHE A 184 -6.87 13.40 14.99
CA PHE A 184 -6.54 14.03 13.72
C PHE A 184 -7.37 15.31 13.54
N ALA A 185 -6.73 16.36 13.02
CA ALA A 185 -7.41 17.60 12.69
C ALA A 185 -8.45 17.37 11.59
N ARG A 186 -9.67 17.87 11.81
CA ARG A 186 -10.75 17.86 10.81
C ARG A 186 -10.77 19.20 10.11
N ILE A 187 -10.32 19.23 8.86
CA ILE A 187 -10.11 20.46 8.10
C ILE A 187 -10.97 20.42 6.83
N THR A 188 -11.67 21.49 6.54
CA THR A 188 -12.42 21.61 5.28
C THR A 188 -11.46 21.75 4.10
N MET A 189 -11.91 21.38 2.90
CA MET A 189 -11.11 21.53 1.67
C MET A 189 -10.69 23.01 1.44
N LEU A 190 -11.55 23.96 1.77
CA LEU A 190 -11.25 25.39 1.65
C LEU A 190 -10.14 25.81 2.63
N SER A 191 -10.21 25.38 3.89
CA SER A 191 -9.16 25.63 4.87
C SER A 191 -7.83 25.01 4.50
N LEU A 192 -7.86 23.79 3.91
CA LEU A 192 -6.66 23.09 3.46
C LEU A 192 -5.94 23.87 2.33
N LYS A 193 -6.66 24.48 1.40
CA LYS A 193 -6.09 25.33 0.35
C LYS A 193 -5.35 26.52 0.92
N HIS A 194 -5.88 27.18 1.94
CA HIS A 194 -5.23 28.32 2.60
C HIS A 194 -3.94 27.93 3.35
N ILE A 195 -3.85 26.68 3.84
CA ILE A 195 -2.65 26.17 4.52
C ILE A 195 -1.59 25.76 3.50
N SER A 196 -1.99 25.09 2.41
CA SER A 196 -1.07 24.56 1.38
C SER A 196 -0.63 25.60 0.35
N GLU A 197 -1.46 26.60 0.11
CA GLU A 197 -1.19 27.71 -0.81
C GLU A 197 -1.45 29.04 -0.07
N PRO A 198 -0.57 29.45 0.85
CA PRO A 198 -0.71 30.78 1.44
C PRO A 198 -0.66 31.81 0.30
N THR A 199 -1.75 32.57 0.16
CA THR A 199 -1.83 33.67 -0.81
C THR A 199 -0.58 34.53 -0.66
N ARG A 200 0.24 34.57 -1.71
CA ARG A 200 1.34 35.59 -1.78
C ARG A 200 0.69 36.95 -1.67
N PRO A 201 1.24 37.83 -0.83
CA PRO A 201 0.77 39.21 -0.73
C PRO A 201 0.89 39.93 -2.06
#